data_cdcc2fef20e60d79c3dacee6e7444f9c
#
_entry.id   cdcc2fef20e60d79c3dacee6e7444f9c
#
_cell.length_a   1.000
_cell.length_b   1.000
_cell.length_c   1.000
_cell.angle_alpha   90.00
_cell.angle_beta   90.00
_cell.angle_gamma   90.00
#
_symmetry.space_group_name_H-M   'P 1'
#
loop_
_entity.id
_entity.type
_entity.pdbx_description
1 polymer ?
#
loop_
_entity_poly.entity_id
_entity_poly.type
_entity_poly.pdbx_seq_one_letter_code
_entity_poly.pdbx_strand_id
1 'polypeptide(L)'
;LSDVVLGFDDVAGYESDRNQYFGCTTGRVCNRIAQGRFELEGITYQLYLNNAPNHLHGGNGNSLDKVVWRAQEQAAADGVAVKFSYHSPHGEENYPGNLLIDVVYTLTEKNELRIEYRAVTDRPTPVNLTNHAYFNLAGAGAETVLDHELQLQASRYTPADETLIPTGEIAVVQGTPLDFTKKQVLGTRIGELTESPFLGYDHNFVIDRQGAGVVEAARLRHPGSGRVLTVLT
;
A
#
# COMPACT_ATOMS: atom_id res chain seq x y z
N LEU A 1 3.63 20.36 16.33
CA LEU A 1 3.57 19.01 15.76
C LEU A 1 3.94 19.11 14.29
N SER A 2 4.80 18.22 13.79
CA SER A 2 5.12 18.16 12.36
C SER A 2 4.27 17.06 11.71
N ASP A 3 3.81 17.30 10.49
CA ASP A 3 3.23 16.25 9.67
C ASP A 3 4.29 15.18 9.37
N VAL A 4 3.92 13.92 9.39
CA VAL A 4 4.80 12.77 9.14
C VAL A 4 4.30 11.90 7.99
N VAL A 5 3.18 12.24 7.36
CA VAL A 5 2.62 11.57 6.19
C VAL A 5 2.85 12.46 4.97
N LEU A 6 3.47 11.91 3.93
CA LEU A 6 3.69 12.66 2.69
C LEU A 6 2.36 12.94 1.99
N GLY A 7 2.20 14.15 1.49
CA GLY A 7 0.99 14.60 0.80
C GLY A 7 1.18 15.98 0.18
N PHE A 8 0.09 16.55 -0.29
CA PHE A 8 0.01 17.90 -0.86
C PHE A 8 -1.02 18.72 -0.10
N ASP A 9 -0.87 20.04 -0.11
CA ASP A 9 -1.75 20.97 0.60
C ASP A 9 -3.10 21.16 -0.10
N ASP A 10 -3.19 20.80 -1.38
CA ASP A 10 -4.39 21.01 -2.20
C ASP A 10 -4.65 19.85 -3.18
N VAL A 11 -5.85 19.84 -3.77
CA VAL A 11 -6.28 18.83 -4.76
C VAL A 11 -5.41 18.85 -6.00
N ALA A 12 -4.95 20.03 -6.45
CA ALA A 12 -4.11 20.15 -7.64
C ALA A 12 -2.77 19.43 -7.49
N GLY A 13 -2.22 19.39 -6.27
CA GLY A 13 -1.05 18.58 -5.95
C GLY A 13 -1.32 17.08 -6.13
N TYR A 14 -2.46 16.60 -5.63
CA TYR A 14 -2.86 15.18 -5.77
C TYR A 14 -3.21 14.79 -7.21
N GLU A 15 -3.69 15.71 -8.05
CA GLU A 15 -3.97 15.49 -9.47
C GLU A 15 -2.73 15.65 -10.36
N SER A 16 -1.60 16.11 -9.81
CA SER A 16 -0.37 16.32 -10.58
C SER A 16 0.42 15.03 -10.82
N ASP A 17 1.28 15.02 -11.84
CA ASP A 17 2.21 13.92 -12.13
C ASP A 17 3.25 13.67 -11.02
N ARG A 18 3.34 14.58 -10.04
CA ARG A 18 4.20 14.42 -8.86
C ARG A 18 3.59 13.48 -7.81
N ASN A 19 2.29 13.22 -7.90
CA ASN A 19 1.62 12.33 -6.96
C ASN A 19 1.98 10.87 -7.25
N GLN A 20 2.64 10.23 -6.29
CA GLN A 20 3.01 8.82 -6.33
C GLN A 20 2.09 7.99 -5.42
N TYR A 21 0.77 8.14 -5.62
CA TYR A 21 -0.26 7.45 -4.84
C TYR A 21 -0.30 7.82 -3.35
N PHE A 22 0.13 9.02 -2.97
CA PHE A 22 0.25 9.44 -1.57
C PHE A 22 -1.06 9.29 -0.79
N GLY A 23 -1.05 8.38 0.21
CA GLY A 23 -2.14 8.19 1.17
C GLY A 23 -3.44 7.61 0.61
N CYS A 24 -3.50 7.29 -0.69
CA CYS A 24 -4.71 6.82 -1.33
C CYS A 24 -5.07 5.37 -0.97
N THR A 25 -6.31 4.98 -1.24
CA THR A 25 -6.70 3.58 -1.39
C THR A 25 -6.42 3.16 -2.82
N THR A 26 -5.51 2.20 -3.04
CA THR A 26 -5.26 1.61 -4.35
C THR A 26 -6.17 0.41 -4.58
N GLY A 27 -6.61 0.23 -5.80
CA GLY A 27 -7.51 -0.86 -6.21
C GLY A 27 -8.15 -0.63 -7.59
N ARG A 28 -8.92 -1.60 -8.14
CA ARG A 28 -9.41 -2.83 -7.42
C ARG A 28 -8.30 -3.79 -6.96
N VAL A 29 -7.20 -3.90 -7.73
CA VAL A 29 -6.04 -4.75 -7.38
C VAL A 29 -4.83 -3.85 -7.22
N CYS A 30 -4.30 -3.78 -6.00
CA CYS A 30 -3.05 -3.08 -5.72
C CYS A 30 -1.86 -3.86 -6.28
N ASN A 31 -0.75 -3.15 -6.52
CA ASN A 31 0.43 -3.64 -7.20
C ASN A 31 0.11 -4.13 -8.63
N ARG A 32 0.83 -5.11 -9.17
CA ARG A 32 0.81 -5.42 -10.60
C ARG A 32 0.02 -6.67 -10.95
N ILE A 33 -0.55 -6.65 -12.18
CA ILE A 33 -1.06 -7.83 -12.87
C ILE A 33 -0.25 -7.98 -14.15
N ALA A 34 0.42 -9.12 -14.29
CA ALA A 34 1.28 -9.42 -15.45
C ALA A 34 0.52 -9.25 -16.76
N GLN A 35 1.09 -8.43 -17.68
CA GLN A 35 0.50 -8.12 -18.98
C GLN A 35 -0.96 -7.59 -18.88
N GLY A 36 -1.41 -7.15 -17.71
CA GLY A 36 -2.79 -6.74 -17.46
C GLY A 36 -3.81 -7.83 -17.72
N ARG A 37 -3.42 -9.10 -17.63
CA ARG A 37 -4.27 -10.22 -18.04
C ARG A 37 -4.50 -11.22 -16.91
N PHE A 38 -5.74 -11.66 -16.74
CA PHE A 38 -6.10 -12.77 -15.88
C PHE A 38 -7.27 -13.58 -16.46
N GLU A 39 -7.41 -14.81 -16.01
CA GLU A 39 -8.56 -15.67 -16.31
C GLU A 39 -9.42 -15.82 -15.06
N LEU A 40 -10.72 -15.69 -15.21
CA LEU A 40 -11.69 -15.90 -14.16
C LEU A 40 -12.92 -16.58 -14.73
N GLU A 41 -13.29 -17.76 -14.17
CA GLU A 41 -14.43 -18.58 -14.63
C GLU A 41 -14.37 -18.91 -16.14
N GLY A 42 -13.18 -19.15 -16.68
CA GLY A 42 -12.96 -19.49 -18.09
C GLY A 42 -13.02 -18.29 -19.05
N ILE A 43 -13.18 -17.07 -18.53
CA ILE A 43 -13.17 -15.83 -19.29
C ILE A 43 -11.84 -15.12 -19.09
N THR A 44 -11.17 -14.78 -20.19
CA THR A 44 -9.96 -13.95 -20.15
C THR A 44 -10.34 -12.48 -20.10
N TYR A 45 -9.81 -11.77 -19.12
CA TYR A 45 -9.93 -10.31 -18.99
C TYR A 45 -8.62 -9.63 -19.35
N GLN A 46 -8.69 -8.57 -20.15
CA GLN A 46 -7.57 -7.73 -20.49
C GLN A 46 -7.78 -6.35 -19.89
N LEU A 47 -6.92 -5.97 -18.94
CA LEU A 47 -6.90 -4.66 -18.29
C LEU A 47 -6.00 -3.68 -19.08
N TYR A 48 -6.10 -2.39 -18.77
CA TYR A 48 -5.22 -1.38 -19.32
C TYR A 48 -3.77 -1.58 -18.85
N LEU A 49 -2.80 -1.34 -19.75
CA LEU A 49 -1.37 -1.44 -19.45
C LEU A 49 -0.82 -0.07 -19.05
N ASN A 50 -1.23 0.42 -17.89
CA ASN A 50 -0.83 1.73 -17.35
C ASN A 50 0.59 1.77 -16.77
N ASN A 51 1.25 0.61 -16.70
CA ASN A 51 2.66 0.46 -16.33
C ASN A 51 3.29 -0.61 -17.22
N ALA A 52 3.35 -0.33 -18.54
CA ALA A 52 3.75 -1.31 -19.55
C ALA A 52 5.04 -2.07 -19.21
N PRO A 53 5.07 -3.42 -19.35
CA PRO A 53 4.04 -4.24 -20.02
C PRO A 53 2.89 -4.67 -19.09
N ASN A 54 2.78 -4.15 -17.88
CA ASN A 54 1.88 -4.60 -16.85
C ASN A 54 0.74 -3.60 -16.55
N HIS A 55 -0.26 -4.07 -15.83
CA HIS A 55 -1.26 -3.23 -15.17
C HIS A 55 -0.82 -2.95 -13.73
N LEU A 56 -1.07 -1.74 -13.23
CA LEU A 56 -0.65 -1.28 -11.91
C LEU A 56 -1.81 -0.59 -11.17
N HIS A 57 -1.96 -0.89 -9.88
CA HIS A 57 -2.79 -0.19 -8.90
C HIS A 57 -4.24 0.06 -9.33
N GLY A 58 -4.82 -0.84 -10.12
CA GLY A 58 -6.24 -0.79 -10.49
C GLY A 58 -6.56 -0.04 -11.77
N GLY A 59 -5.59 0.62 -12.41
CA GLY A 59 -5.81 1.17 -13.75
C GLY A 59 -5.35 2.61 -13.98
N ASN A 60 -5.93 3.24 -15.00
CA ASN A 60 -5.43 4.49 -15.54
C ASN A 60 -6.28 5.71 -15.15
N GLY A 61 -7.57 5.73 -15.49
CA GLY A 61 -8.39 6.93 -15.34
C GLY A 61 -9.41 6.88 -14.23
N ASN A 62 -9.88 5.66 -13.89
CA ASN A 62 -10.91 5.42 -12.89
C ASN A 62 -10.46 4.39 -11.83
N SER A 63 -9.15 4.24 -11.63
CA SER A 63 -8.61 3.52 -10.47
C SER A 63 -9.03 4.21 -9.17
N LEU A 64 -9.06 3.48 -8.06
CA LEU A 64 -9.64 3.97 -6.79
C LEU A 64 -8.93 5.20 -6.20
N ASP A 65 -7.70 5.49 -6.62
CA ASP A 65 -6.94 6.69 -6.28
C ASP A 65 -7.36 7.94 -7.09
N LYS A 66 -8.13 7.77 -8.19
CA LYS A 66 -8.53 8.84 -9.12
C LYS A 66 -10.02 9.15 -9.12
N VAL A 67 -10.80 8.40 -8.38
CA VAL A 67 -12.26 8.59 -8.32
C VAL A 67 -12.68 9.41 -7.11
N VAL A 68 -13.86 10.03 -7.20
CA VAL A 68 -14.43 10.80 -6.09
C VAL A 68 -15.21 9.86 -5.17
N TRP A 69 -14.80 9.76 -3.93
CA TRP A 69 -15.45 8.98 -2.89
C TRP A 69 -16.51 9.81 -2.16
N ARG A 70 -17.62 9.17 -1.82
CA ARG A 70 -18.60 9.77 -0.91
C ARG A 70 -18.10 9.62 0.52
N ALA A 71 -17.86 10.75 1.19
CA ALA A 71 -17.46 10.78 2.60
C ALA A 71 -18.68 10.93 3.52
N GLN A 72 -18.65 10.23 4.65
CA GLN A 72 -19.66 10.32 5.70
C GLN A 72 -19.01 10.18 7.08
N GLU A 73 -19.30 11.09 7.99
CA GLU A 73 -18.93 10.93 9.39
C GLU A 73 -19.59 9.66 9.97
N GLN A 74 -18.83 8.94 10.78
CA GLN A 74 -19.28 7.71 11.43
C GLN A 74 -18.96 7.77 12.92
N ALA A 75 -19.88 7.33 13.75
CA ALA A 75 -19.62 7.20 15.19
C ALA A 75 -18.59 6.11 15.44
N ALA A 76 -17.63 6.39 16.32
CA ALA A 76 -16.67 5.44 16.84
C ALA A 76 -16.70 5.45 18.36
N ALA A 77 -16.55 4.28 18.97
CA ALA A 77 -16.62 4.16 20.43
C ALA A 77 -15.40 4.75 21.15
N ASP A 78 -14.25 4.83 20.46
CA ASP A 78 -12.96 5.18 21.03
C ASP A 78 -12.21 6.27 20.24
N GLY A 79 -12.95 7.09 19.46
CA GLY A 79 -12.35 8.16 18.66
C GLY A 79 -13.32 8.81 17.69
N VAL A 80 -12.81 9.26 16.56
CA VAL A 80 -13.57 9.85 15.44
C VAL A 80 -13.35 9.04 14.19
N ALA A 81 -14.39 8.86 13.39
CA ALA A 81 -14.30 8.06 12.17
C ALA A 81 -14.95 8.74 10.97
N VAL A 82 -14.39 8.46 9.79
CA VAL A 82 -14.97 8.82 8.49
C VAL A 82 -15.02 7.57 7.62
N LYS A 83 -16.19 7.33 7.05
CA LYS A 83 -16.40 6.29 6.04
C LYS A 83 -16.38 6.91 4.65
N PHE A 84 -15.55 6.35 3.78
CA PHE A 84 -15.54 6.62 2.36
C PHE A 84 -16.20 5.46 1.62
N SER A 85 -17.14 5.77 0.73
CA SER A 85 -17.87 4.77 -0.05
C SER A 85 -17.74 5.05 -1.54
N TYR A 86 -17.50 4.01 -2.33
CA TYR A 86 -17.46 4.08 -3.79
C TYR A 86 -18.15 2.88 -4.42
N HIS A 87 -18.85 3.13 -5.52
CA HIS A 87 -19.41 2.11 -6.39
C HIS A 87 -18.62 2.06 -7.68
N SER A 88 -17.79 1.03 -7.82
CA SER A 88 -17.05 0.74 -9.03
C SER A 88 -17.92 -0.14 -9.94
N PRO A 89 -18.44 0.38 -11.06
CA PRO A 89 -19.37 -0.36 -11.92
C PRO A 89 -18.67 -1.49 -12.69
N HIS A 90 -19.49 -2.45 -13.15
CA HIS A 90 -19.01 -3.51 -14.05
C HIS A 90 -18.33 -2.90 -15.29
N GLY A 91 -17.12 -3.38 -15.60
CA GLY A 91 -16.33 -2.92 -16.74
C GLY A 91 -15.45 -1.69 -16.45
N GLU A 92 -15.53 -1.09 -15.27
CA GLU A 92 -14.59 -0.03 -14.88
C GLU A 92 -13.18 -0.58 -14.87
N GLU A 93 -12.24 0.12 -15.51
CA GLU A 93 -10.87 -0.33 -15.77
C GLU A 93 -10.77 -1.76 -16.35
N ASN A 94 -11.84 -2.23 -17.02
CA ASN A 94 -12.04 -3.56 -17.58
C ASN A 94 -12.19 -4.70 -16.55
N TYR A 95 -12.40 -4.40 -15.28
CA TYR A 95 -12.72 -5.41 -14.27
C TYR A 95 -14.16 -5.89 -14.36
N PRO A 96 -14.43 -7.21 -14.16
CA PRO A 96 -15.79 -7.74 -14.10
C PRO A 96 -16.51 -7.38 -12.79
N GLY A 97 -17.84 -7.34 -12.82
CA GLY A 97 -18.69 -7.18 -11.64
C GLY A 97 -18.81 -5.75 -11.14
N ASN A 98 -19.95 -5.43 -10.56
CA ASN A 98 -20.12 -4.23 -9.75
C ASN A 98 -19.47 -4.47 -8.39
N LEU A 99 -18.70 -3.51 -7.89
CA LEU A 99 -18.03 -3.59 -6.60
C LEU A 99 -18.42 -2.39 -5.73
N LEU A 100 -19.08 -2.65 -4.62
CA LEU A 100 -19.32 -1.64 -3.58
C LEU A 100 -18.18 -1.71 -2.57
N ILE A 101 -17.53 -0.58 -2.32
CA ILE A 101 -16.36 -0.49 -1.45
C ILE A 101 -16.64 0.53 -0.38
N ASP A 102 -16.45 0.15 0.88
CA ASP A 102 -16.37 1.06 2.01
C ASP A 102 -14.95 1.00 2.60
N VAL A 103 -14.39 2.15 2.91
CA VAL A 103 -13.14 2.29 3.65
C VAL A 103 -13.42 3.19 4.86
N VAL A 104 -13.19 2.67 6.05
CA VAL A 104 -13.40 3.43 7.30
C VAL A 104 -12.06 3.77 7.91
N TYR A 105 -11.82 5.06 8.10
CA TYR A 105 -10.67 5.58 8.85
C TYR A 105 -11.13 5.99 10.23
N THR A 106 -10.53 5.43 11.26
CA THR A 106 -10.81 5.78 12.65
C THR A 106 -9.53 6.27 13.32
N LEU A 107 -9.54 7.51 13.80
CA LEU A 107 -8.48 8.03 14.65
C LEU A 107 -8.93 7.88 16.12
N THR A 108 -8.20 7.06 16.87
CA THR A 108 -8.54 6.77 18.26
C THR A 108 -7.88 7.74 19.25
N GLU A 109 -8.40 7.81 20.48
CA GLU A 109 -7.79 8.56 21.58
C GLU A 109 -6.42 8.01 22.01
N LYS A 110 -6.03 6.82 21.53
CA LYS A 110 -4.75 6.17 21.81
C LYS A 110 -3.70 6.47 20.73
N ASN A 111 -3.95 7.44 19.81
CA ASN A 111 -3.10 7.75 18.67
C ASN A 111 -2.95 6.57 17.68
N GLU A 112 -4.00 5.79 17.50
CA GLU A 112 -4.07 4.75 16.49
C GLU A 112 -4.89 5.25 15.30
N LEU A 113 -4.39 5.06 14.08
CA LEU A 113 -5.16 5.19 12.85
C LEU A 113 -5.55 3.78 12.38
N ARG A 114 -6.83 3.43 12.49
CA ARG A 114 -7.37 2.17 11.97
C ARG A 114 -7.95 2.41 10.59
N ILE A 115 -7.66 1.50 9.67
CA ILE A 115 -8.18 1.51 8.31
C ILE A 115 -8.84 0.17 8.05
N GLU A 116 -10.16 0.19 7.86
CA GLU A 116 -10.97 -1.01 7.67
C GLU A 116 -11.57 -1.00 6.26
N TYR A 117 -11.42 -2.11 5.54
CA TYR A 117 -11.94 -2.27 4.18
C TYR A 117 -13.09 -3.27 4.17
N ARG A 118 -14.16 -2.91 3.46
CA ARG A 118 -15.26 -3.81 3.14
C ARG A 118 -15.58 -3.68 1.66
N ALA A 119 -15.68 -4.83 1.00
CA ALA A 119 -16.06 -4.88 -0.41
C ALA A 119 -17.14 -5.94 -0.62
N VAL A 120 -18.15 -5.62 -1.44
CA VAL A 120 -19.23 -6.52 -1.82
C VAL A 120 -19.43 -6.44 -3.33
N THR A 121 -19.55 -7.59 -3.98
CA THR A 121 -19.71 -7.69 -5.43
C THR A 121 -20.91 -8.54 -5.81
N ASP A 122 -21.48 -8.29 -7.00
CA ASP A 122 -22.58 -9.05 -7.58
C ASP A 122 -22.12 -10.27 -8.41
N ARG A 123 -20.80 -10.37 -8.70
CA ARG A 123 -20.18 -11.51 -9.40
C ARG A 123 -18.69 -11.60 -9.09
N PRO A 124 -18.02 -12.72 -9.36
CA PRO A 124 -16.60 -12.87 -9.15
C PRO A 124 -15.79 -11.74 -9.79
N THR A 125 -14.89 -11.17 -9.01
CA THR A 125 -13.94 -10.13 -9.44
C THR A 125 -12.71 -10.18 -8.54
N PRO A 126 -11.50 -9.94 -9.05
CA PRO A 126 -10.32 -9.83 -8.19
C PRO A 126 -10.37 -8.54 -7.38
N VAL A 127 -10.07 -8.66 -6.08
CA VAL A 127 -10.00 -7.52 -5.15
C VAL A 127 -8.77 -7.68 -4.26
N ASN A 128 -7.93 -6.66 -4.24
CA ASN A 128 -6.80 -6.53 -3.33
C ASN A 128 -6.57 -5.03 -3.04
N LEU A 129 -7.10 -4.55 -1.93
CA LEU A 129 -7.05 -3.13 -1.55
C LEU A 129 -5.90 -2.86 -0.59
N THR A 130 -5.28 -1.70 -0.70
CA THR A 130 -4.27 -1.23 0.26
C THR A 130 -4.34 0.28 0.47
N ASN A 131 -3.81 0.73 1.60
CA ASN A 131 -3.47 2.13 1.82
C ASN A 131 -2.03 2.37 1.36
N HIS A 132 -1.82 3.43 0.57
CA HIS A 132 -0.52 3.76 -0.01
C HIS A 132 0.14 4.97 0.67
N ALA A 133 0.03 5.07 2.00
CA ALA A 133 0.68 6.13 2.75
C ALA A 133 2.19 5.97 2.77
N TYR A 134 2.89 7.10 2.62
CA TYR A 134 4.33 7.23 2.81
C TYR A 134 4.61 8.00 4.10
N PHE A 135 5.53 7.51 4.92
CA PHE A 135 5.85 8.10 6.20
C PHE A 135 7.29 8.62 6.24
N ASN A 136 7.46 9.82 6.78
CA ASN A 136 8.76 10.35 7.20
C ASN A 136 8.65 10.86 8.64
N LEU A 137 9.18 10.12 9.60
CA LEU A 137 9.07 10.47 11.02
C LEU A 137 9.98 11.64 11.44
N ALA A 138 10.89 12.09 10.55
CA ALA A 138 11.61 13.33 10.72
C ALA A 138 10.70 14.55 10.47
N GLY A 139 9.70 14.38 9.62
CA GLY A 139 8.72 15.35 9.14
C GLY A 139 8.52 15.21 7.64
N ALA A 140 7.31 15.45 7.14
CA ALA A 140 6.98 15.29 5.72
C ALA A 140 7.86 16.14 4.76
N GLY A 141 8.39 17.26 5.25
CA GLY A 141 9.33 18.12 4.49
C GLY A 141 10.81 17.79 4.68
N ALA A 142 11.18 16.74 5.43
CA ALA A 142 12.59 16.37 5.60
C ALA A 142 13.12 15.64 4.35
N GLU A 143 14.41 15.86 4.03
CA GLU A 143 15.03 15.43 2.77
C GLU A 143 15.12 13.92 2.63
N THR A 144 15.24 13.17 3.74
CA THR A 144 15.54 11.73 3.70
C THR A 144 14.87 10.96 4.83
N VAL A 145 14.76 9.64 4.65
CA VAL A 145 14.35 8.67 5.67
C VAL A 145 15.49 7.70 6.03
N LEU A 146 16.69 7.93 5.49
CA LEU A 146 17.79 6.95 5.56
C LEU A 146 18.35 6.73 6.96
N ASP A 147 18.12 7.64 7.89
CA ASP A 147 18.50 7.53 9.31
C ASP A 147 17.44 6.84 10.19
N HIS A 148 16.29 6.50 9.60
CA HIS A 148 15.26 5.76 10.33
C HIS A 148 15.68 4.32 10.59
N GLU A 149 15.28 3.81 11.74
CA GLU A 149 15.49 2.43 12.18
C GLU A 149 14.23 1.63 11.90
N LEU A 150 14.32 0.61 11.04
CA LEU A 150 13.20 -0.29 10.68
C LEU A 150 13.42 -1.67 11.27
N GLN A 151 12.36 -2.27 11.79
CA GLN A 151 12.24 -3.69 12.09
C GLN A 151 10.96 -4.24 11.47
N LEU A 152 11.06 -5.40 10.82
CA LEU A 152 9.91 -6.11 10.23
C LEU A 152 9.74 -7.47 10.91
N GLN A 153 8.51 -7.83 11.22
CA GLN A 153 8.13 -9.19 11.61
C GLN A 153 7.89 -10.03 10.34
N ALA A 154 8.94 -10.15 9.53
CA ALA A 154 8.89 -10.84 8.25
C ALA A 154 10.24 -11.48 7.95
N SER A 155 10.29 -12.80 7.98
CA SER A 155 11.48 -13.60 7.65
C SER A 155 11.58 -13.94 6.16
N ARG A 156 10.56 -13.60 5.37
CA ARG A 156 10.44 -13.93 3.95
C ARG A 156 9.86 -12.78 3.15
N TYR A 157 10.11 -12.79 1.84
CA TYR A 157 9.57 -11.84 0.89
C TYR A 157 9.22 -12.55 -0.43
N THR A 158 8.49 -11.88 -1.32
CA THR A 158 8.19 -12.37 -2.66
C THR A 158 9.15 -11.71 -3.67
N PRO A 159 10.14 -12.45 -4.22
CA PRO A 159 10.96 -11.93 -5.31
C PRO A 159 10.13 -11.57 -6.53
N ALA A 160 10.58 -10.57 -7.28
CA ALA A 160 9.96 -10.18 -8.53
C ALA A 160 10.97 -10.17 -9.67
N ASP A 161 10.46 -10.26 -10.90
CA ASP A 161 11.24 -10.19 -12.13
C ASP A 161 11.62 -8.71 -12.48
N GLU A 162 12.25 -8.52 -13.62
CA GLU A 162 12.69 -7.19 -14.12
C GLU A 162 11.52 -6.23 -14.38
N THR A 163 10.29 -6.74 -14.51
CA THR A 163 9.06 -5.96 -14.71
C THR A 163 8.27 -5.79 -13.41
N LEU A 164 8.88 -6.18 -12.28
CA LEU A 164 8.31 -6.12 -10.93
C LEU A 164 7.08 -7.02 -10.72
N ILE A 165 7.00 -8.12 -11.47
CA ILE A 165 5.99 -9.17 -11.27
C ILE A 165 6.56 -10.23 -10.33
N PRO A 166 5.82 -10.64 -9.27
CA PRO A 166 6.25 -11.73 -8.40
C PRO A 166 6.50 -13.02 -9.17
N THR A 167 7.65 -13.66 -8.91
CA THR A 167 8.05 -14.91 -9.61
C THR A 167 7.26 -16.14 -9.15
N GLY A 168 6.48 -16.02 -8.06
CA GLY A 168 5.83 -17.14 -7.38
C GLY A 168 6.69 -17.78 -6.29
N GLU A 169 7.95 -17.39 -6.18
CA GLU A 169 8.82 -17.80 -5.08
C GLU A 169 8.51 -17.04 -3.79
N ILE A 170 8.73 -17.67 -2.64
CA ILE A 170 8.79 -17.03 -1.33
C ILE A 170 10.21 -17.28 -0.79
N ALA A 171 11.06 -16.26 -0.87
CA ALA A 171 12.46 -16.32 -0.47
C ALA A 171 12.69 -15.84 0.97
N VAL A 172 13.76 -16.32 1.60
CA VAL A 172 14.18 -15.85 2.94
C VAL A 172 14.92 -14.52 2.84
N VAL A 173 14.71 -13.64 3.82
CA VAL A 173 15.43 -12.34 3.88
C VAL A 173 16.84 -12.48 4.46
N GLN A 174 17.10 -13.54 5.22
CA GLN A 174 18.38 -13.75 5.91
C GLN A 174 19.55 -13.73 4.92
N GLY A 175 20.57 -12.92 5.23
CA GLY A 175 21.76 -12.77 4.40
C GLY A 175 21.58 -11.87 3.17
N THR A 176 20.45 -11.18 3.05
CA THR A 176 20.16 -10.21 1.99
C THR A 176 20.08 -8.79 2.58
N PRO A 177 20.15 -7.74 1.74
CA PRO A 177 19.88 -6.36 2.17
C PRO A 177 18.48 -6.15 2.77
N LEU A 178 17.54 -7.07 2.51
CA LEU A 178 16.14 -7.04 2.96
C LEU A 178 15.92 -7.58 4.37
N ASP A 179 16.98 -8.06 5.06
CA ASP A 179 16.85 -8.61 6.42
C ASP A 179 16.65 -7.50 7.46
N PHE A 180 15.39 -7.19 7.74
CA PHE A 180 14.93 -6.31 8.82
C PHE A 180 14.32 -7.09 9.99
N THR A 181 14.58 -8.39 10.11
CA THR A 181 14.11 -9.20 11.26
C THR A 181 14.64 -8.67 12.59
N LYS A 182 15.78 -7.99 12.55
CA LYS A 182 16.30 -7.16 13.64
C LYS A 182 16.35 -5.72 13.18
N LYS A 183 16.21 -4.80 14.14
CA LYS A 183 16.26 -3.37 13.90
C LYS A 183 17.53 -2.97 13.12
N GLN A 184 17.33 -2.27 11.99
CA GLN A 184 18.37 -1.80 11.09
C GLN A 184 18.11 -0.37 10.65
N VAL A 185 19.17 0.42 10.44
CA VAL A 185 19.08 1.75 9.84
C VAL A 185 18.87 1.59 8.32
N LEU A 186 17.87 2.28 7.75
CA LEU A 186 17.53 2.15 6.33
C LEU A 186 18.71 2.44 5.41
N GLY A 187 19.48 3.49 5.68
CA GLY A 187 20.63 3.89 4.87
C GLY A 187 21.78 2.90 4.83
N THR A 188 21.84 1.92 5.77
CA THR A 188 23.00 1.05 5.90
C THR A 188 23.25 0.17 4.68
N ARG A 189 22.20 -0.36 4.07
CA ARG A 189 22.30 -1.36 3.00
C ARG A 189 21.51 -1.01 1.73
N ILE A 190 20.80 0.13 1.69
CA ILE A 190 19.99 0.52 0.53
C ILE A 190 20.84 0.67 -0.74
N GLY A 191 22.12 1.05 -0.60
CA GLY A 191 23.07 1.15 -1.70
C GLY A 191 23.31 -0.18 -2.45
N GLU A 192 23.08 -1.33 -1.80
CA GLU A 192 23.18 -2.64 -2.44
C GLU A 192 22.03 -2.96 -3.41
N LEU A 193 20.94 -2.13 -3.39
CA LEU A 193 19.75 -2.30 -4.20
C LEU A 193 19.58 -1.24 -5.31
N THR A 194 20.52 -0.29 -5.44
CA THR A 194 20.40 0.84 -6.40
C THR A 194 20.46 0.42 -7.85
N GLU A 195 21.05 -0.72 -8.18
CA GLU A 195 21.11 -1.29 -9.53
C GLU A 195 20.00 -2.33 -9.78
N SER A 196 19.18 -2.61 -8.77
CA SER A 196 18.03 -3.51 -8.93
C SER A 196 16.86 -2.81 -9.63
N PRO A 197 15.90 -3.55 -10.21
CA PRO A 197 14.68 -2.97 -10.78
C PRO A 197 13.87 -2.14 -9.78
N PHE A 198 14.08 -2.38 -8.48
CA PHE A 198 13.40 -1.69 -7.39
C PHE A 198 14.02 -0.34 -7.03
N LEU A 199 15.28 -0.08 -7.41
CA LEU A 199 16.04 1.14 -7.09
C LEU A 199 16.10 1.47 -5.58
N GLY A 200 15.96 0.45 -4.73
CA GLY A 200 15.91 0.55 -3.28
C GLY A 200 14.98 -0.49 -2.64
N TYR A 201 14.38 -0.16 -1.50
CA TYR A 201 13.43 -1.03 -0.81
C TYR A 201 12.01 -0.81 -1.34
N ASP A 202 11.59 -1.62 -2.30
CA ASP A 202 10.22 -1.68 -2.84
C ASP A 202 9.78 -3.15 -2.97
N HIS A 203 9.87 -3.88 -1.86
CA HIS A 203 9.63 -5.33 -1.84
C HIS A 203 8.39 -5.66 -1.02
N ASN A 204 7.67 -6.69 -1.43
CA ASN A 204 6.57 -7.25 -0.68
C ASN A 204 7.09 -8.28 0.33
N PHE A 205 6.86 -8.01 1.62
CA PHE A 205 7.26 -8.87 2.71
C PHE A 205 6.11 -9.78 3.16
N VAL A 206 6.44 -11.04 3.46
CA VAL A 206 5.50 -12.02 4.01
C VAL A 206 5.57 -11.92 5.54
N ILE A 207 4.52 -11.39 6.14
CA ILE A 207 4.47 -11.20 7.60
C ILE A 207 4.44 -12.54 8.32
N ASP A 208 5.33 -12.71 9.30
CA ASP A 208 5.38 -13.87 10.16
C ASP A 208 4.23 -13.85 11.16
N ARG A 209 3.16 -14.56 10.82
CA ARG A 209 1.89 -14.55 11.53
C ARG A 209 1.64 -15.91 12.19
N GLN A 210 1.23 -15.89 13.45
CA GLN A 210 0.74 -17.06 14.16
C GLN A 210 -0.77 -16.90 14.42
N GLY A 211 -1.57 -17.69 13.72
CA GLY A 211 -3.03 -17.65 13.83
C GLY A 211 -3.71 -16.53 13.07
N ALA A 212 -5.00 -16.34 13.35
CA ALA A 212 -5.83 -15.29 12.78
C ALA A 212 -5.81 -14.05 13.67
N GLY A 213 -5.98 -12.87 13.07
CA GLY A 213 -6.07 -11.60 13.76
C GLY A 213 -4.96 -10.62 13.38
N VAL A 214 -5.05 -9.44 13.94
CA VAL A 214 -4.10 -8.34 13.69
C VAL A 214 -2.82 -8.60 14.49
N VAL A 215 -1.66 -8.50 13.84
CA VAL A 215 -0.34 -8.68 14.45
C VAL A 215 0.56 -7.51 14.12
N GLU A 216 1.60 -7.27 14.92
CA GLU A 216 2.63 -6.29 14.58
C GLU A 216 3.40 -6.79 13.33
N ALA A 217 3.38 -5.97 12.28
CA ALA A 217 4.09 -6.25 11.03
C ALA A 217 5.42 -5.49 10.94
N ALA A 218 5.42 -4.24 11.41
CA ALA A 218 6.58 -3.36 11.29
C ALA A 218 6.67 -2.37 12.45
N ARG A 219 7.88 -1.96 12.77
CA ARG A 219 8.19 -0.86 13.66
C ARG A 219 9.25 0.04 13.05
N LEU A 220 8.87 1.30 12.82
CA LEU A 220 9.76 2.34 12.31
C LEU A 220 10.03 3.36 13.42
N ARG A 221 11.27 3.76 13.59
CA ARG A 221 11.67 4.79 14.56
C ARG A 221 12.58 5.81 13.89
N HIS A 222 12.36 7.09 14.14
CA HIS A 222 13.33 8.14 13.82
C HIS A 222 14.08 8.58 15.09
N PRO A 223 15.40 8.31 15.19
CA PRO A 223 16.17 8.60 16.41
C PRO A 223 16.16 10.07 16.80
N GLY A 224 16.29 10.98 15.83
CA GLY A 224 16.39 12.43 16.05
C GLY A 224 15.11 13.04 16.65
N SER A 225 13.92 12.62 16.21
CA SER A 225 12.65 13.14 16.76
C SER A 225 12.09 12.30 17.91
N GLY A 226 12.58 11.04 18.07
CA GLY A 226 12.05 10.07 19.01
C GLY A 226 10.69 9.46 18.59
N ARG A 227 10.13 9.84 17.42
CA ARG A 227 8.86 9.31 16.93
C ARG A 227 8.98 7.84 16.56
N VAL A 228 7.91 7.10 16.80
CA VAL A 228 7.78 5.68 16.47
C VAL A 228 6.45 5.46 15.76
N LEU A 229 6.48 4.74 14.65
CA LEU A 229 5.31 4.19 13.97
C LEU A 229 5.33 2.67 14.13
N THR A 230 4.24 2.11 14.63
CA THR A 230 4.01 0.66 14.65
C THR A 230 2.89 0.33 13.67
N VAL A 231 3.14 -0.57 12.75
CA VAL A 231 2.16 -1.05 11.76
C VAL A 231 1.65 -2.41 12.20
N LEU A 232 0.33 -2.51 12.28
CA LEU A 232 -0.38 -3.74 12.62
C LEU A 232 -1.26 -4.15 11.42
N THR A 233 -1.31 -5.42 11.09
CA THR A 233 -2.13 -5.94 9.99
C THR A 233 -2.56 -7.40 10.24
#